data_afbf50dafaa0a78d9a5e3e8c64df81b3
#
_entry.id   afbf50dafaa0a78d9a5e3e8c64df81b3
#
_cell.length_a   1.000
_cell.length_b   1.000
_cell.length_c   1.000
_cell.angle_alpha   90.00
_cell.angle_beta   90.00
_cell.angle_gamma   90.00
#
_symmetry.space_group_name_H-M   'P 1'
#
loop_
_entity.id
_entity.type
_entity.pdbx_description
1 polymer ?
#
loop_
_entity_poly.entity_id
_entity_poly.type
_entity_poly.pdbx_seq_one_letter_code
_entity_poly.pdbx_strand_id
1 'polypeptide(L)' 'MKSIYDEKYVEIITRLRIARNEKNITQQALSKILDVPQSYISKVECCERRLDVVEFIYWLNALNLTIDEVLPTNLERGEK' A
#
# COMPACT_ATOMS: atom_id res chain seq x y z
N MET A 1 -9.05 -16.23 8.65
CA MET A 1 -8.36 -15.18 7.96
C MET A 1 -9.19 -13.90 7.91
N LYS A 2 -8.57 -12.82 8.13
CA LYS A 2 -9.29 -11.58 8.21
C LYS A 2 -9.61 -11.00 6.85
N SER A 3 -10.55 -10.11 6.85
CA SER A 3 -10.94 -9.38 5.66
C SER A 3 -9.86 -8.35 5.31
N ILE A 4 -10.15 -7.57 4.28
CA ILE A 4 -9.29 -6.47 3.88
C ILE A 4 -9.27 -5.36 4.91
N TYR A 5 -10.07 -5.49 5.97
CA TYR A 5 -10.10 -4.48 7.04
C TYR A 5 -9.29 -4.91 8.26
N ASP A 6 -8.46 -5.95 8.13
CA ASP A 6 -7.52 -6.28 9.19
C ASP A 6 -6.66 -5.08 9.51
N GLU A 7 -6.45 -4.82 10.79
CA GLU A 7 -5.75 -3.60 11.22
C GLU A 7 -4.36 -3.47 10.63
N LYS A 8 -3.63 -4.59 10.56
CA LYS A 8 -2.27 -4.52 10.03
C LYS A 8 -2.28 -4.21 8.55
N TYR A 9 -3.23 -4.78 7.83
CA TYR A 9 -3.35 -4.49 6.40
C TYR A 9 -3.70 -3.02 6.19
N VAL A 10 -4.69 -2.52 6.93
CA VAL A 10 -5.11 -1.12 6.78
C VAL A 10 -3.96 -0.19 7.11
N GLU A 11 -3.16 -0.52 8.11
CA GLU A 11 -2.02 0.31 8.45
C GLU A 11 -1.00 0.35 7.32
N ILE A 12 -0.72 -0.79 6.70
CA ILE A 12 0.22 -0.83 5.57
C ILE A 12 -0.29 0.05 4.44
N ILE A 13 -1.57 -0.09 4.09
CA ILE A 13 -2.14 0.71 3.01
C ILE A 13 -2.12 2.19 3.34
N THR A 14 -2.41 2.53 4.60
CA THR A 14 -2.38 3.93 5.03
C THR A 14 -0.97 4.50 4.88
N ARG A 15 0.04 3.74 5.25
CA ARG A 15 1.43 4.20 5.12
C ARG A 15 1.83 4.37 3.66
N LEU A 16 1.37 3.47 2.79
CA LEU A 16 1.63 3.64 1.36
C LEU A 16 1.01 4.94 0.85
N ARG A 17 -0.23 5.21 1.25
CA ARG A 17 -0.92 6.42 0.80
C ARG A 17 -0.24 7.68 1.33
N ILE A 18 0.14 7.66 2.60
CA ILE A 18 0.83 8.80 3.18
C ILE A 18 2.16 9.06 2.48
N ALA A 19 2.92 8.00 2.22
CA ALA A 19 4.20 8.14 1.54
C ALA A 19 4.00 8.69 0.13
N ARG A 20 2.97 8.21 -0.57
CA ARG A 20 2.67 8.73 -1.91
C ARG A 20 2.43 10.23 -1.84
N ASN A 21 1.59 10.66 -0.89
CA ASN A 21 1.26 12.07 -0.75
C ASN A 21 2.48 12.90 -0.38
N GLU A 22 3.32 12.38 0.48
CA GLU A 22 4.53 13.11 0.89
C GLU A 22 5.49 13.30 -0.26
N LYS A 23 5.45 12.40 -1.23
CA LYS A 23 6.29 12.50 -2.42
C LYS A 23 5.62 13.31 -3.52
N ASN A 24 4.45 13.85 -3.24
CA ASN A 24 3.69 14.66 -4.20
C ASN A 24 3.32 13.87 -5.45
N ILE A 25 3.07 12.59 -5.30
CA ILE A 25 2.65 11.74 -6.40
C ILE A 25 1.14 11.55 -6.29
N THR A 26 0.41 12.00 -7.31
CA THR A 26 -1.05 11.83 -7.32
C THR A 26 -1.40 10.39 -7.64
N GLN A 27 -2.66 10.03 -7.38
CA GLN A 27 -3.15 8.71 -7.78
C GLN A 27 -2.99 8.52 -9.29
N GLN A 28 -3.26 9.57 -10.06
CA GLN A 28 -3.13 9.48 -11.50
C GLN A 28 -1.68 9.22 -11.91
N ALA A 29 -0.75 9.92 -11.28
CA ALA A 29 0.67 9.70 -11.58
C ALA A 29 1.09 8.28 -11.23
N LEU A 30 0.66 7.79 -10.07
CA LEU A 30 1.00 6.42 -9.68
C LEU A 30 0.40 5.41 -10.65
N SER A 31 -0.83 5.67 -11.11
CA SER A 31 -1.47 4.77 -12.06
C SER A 31 -0.66 4.66 -13.35
N LYS A 32 -0.05 5.76 -13.77
CA LYS A 32 0.78 5.73 -14.97
C LYS A 32 2.07 4.97 -14.73
N ILE A 33 2.68 5.16 -13.57
CA ILE A 33 3.91 4.43 -13.24
C ILE A 33 3.66 2.93 -13.22
N LEU A 34 2.53 2.52 -12.64
CA LEU A 34 2.19 1.11 -12.52
C LEU A 34 1.48 0.55 -13.74
N ASP A 35 1.12 1.41 -14.69
CA ASP A 35 0.41 1.01 -15.91
C ASP A 35 -0.92 0.33 -15.57
N VAL A 36 -1.70 0.99 -14.73
CA VAL A 36 -3.02 0.50 -14.31
C VAL A 36 -3.99 1.68 -14.31
N PRO A 37 -5.30 1.41 -14.34
CA PRO A 37 -6.27 2.50 -14.24
C PRO A 37 -6.20 3.21 -12.89
N GLN A 38 -6.53 4.49 -12.87
CA GLN A 38 -6.56 5.22 -11.61
C GLN A 38 -7.57 4.61 -10.63
N SER A 39 -8.66 4.05 -11.14
CA SER A 39 -9.66 3.44 -10.27
C SER A 39 -9.07 2.29 -9.47
N TYR A 40 -8.09 1.57 -10.03
CA TYR A 40 -7.40 0.52 -9.30
C TYR A 40 -6.67 1.11 -8.10
N ILE A 41 -5.95 2.23 -8.31
CA ILE A 41 -5.23 2.88 -7.21
C ILE A 41 -6.22 3.31 -6.12
N SER A 42 -7.31 3.95 -6.53
CA SER A 42 -8.30 4.42 -5.58
C SER A 42 -8.89 3.28 -4.77
N LYS A 43 -9.22 2.17 -5.42
CA LYS A 43 -9.80 1.03 -4.70
C LYS A 43 -8.81 0.40 -3.73
N VAL A 44 -7.55 0.33 -4.11
CA VAL A 44 -6.53 -0.19 -3.20
C VAL A 44 -6.41 0.73 -1.99
N GLU A 45 -6.34 2.03 -2.22
CA GLU A 45 -6.12 2.97 -1.11
C GLU A 45 -7.33 3.08 -0.20
N CYS A 46 -8.51 2.75 -0.69
CA CYS A 46 -9.74 2.71 0.12
C CYS A 46 -9.97 1.33 0.74
N CYS A 47 -9.04 0.41 0.55
CA CYS A 47 -9.16 -0.96 1.06
C CYS A 47 -10.35 -1.70 0.47
N GLU A 48 -10.76 -1.32 -0.75
CA GLU A 48 -11.80 -2.04 -1.47
C GLU A 48 -11.23 -3.17 -2.31
N ARG A 49 -9.94 -3.11 -2.59
CA ARG A 49 -9.25 -4.13 -3.34
C ARG A 49 -7.94 -4.44 -2.64
N ARG A 50 -7.71 -5.70 -2.40
CA ARG A 50 -6.52 -6.13 -1.66
C ARG A 50 -5.34 -6.29 -2.60
N LEU A 51 -4.16 -5.89 -2.15
CA LEU A 51 -2.92 -6.13 -2.89
C LEU A 51 -2.41 -7.53 -2.56
N ASP A 52 -1.95 -8.25 -3.57
CA ASP A 52 -1.18 -9.45 -3.28
C ASP A 52 0.28 -9.06 -3.06
N VAL A 53 1.11 -10.04 -2.73
CA VAL A 53 2.51 -9.78 -2.40
C VAL A 53 3.26 -9.18 -3.56
N VAL A 54 3.03 -9.67 -4.78
CA VAL A 54 3.75 -9.16 -5.94
C VAL A 54 3.33 -7.75 -6.26
N GLU A 55 2.03 -7.48 -6.20
CA GLU A 55 1.53 -6.12 -6.42
C GLU A 55 2.12 -5.17 -5.39
N PHE A 56 2.20 -5.61 -4.15
CA PHE A 56 2.77 -4.82 -3.07
C PHE A 56 4.20 -4.41 -3.40
N ILE A 57 4.99 -5.35 -3.91
CA ILE A 57 6.37 -5.06 -4.29
C ILE A 57 6.42 -4.01 -5.41
N TYR A 58 5.53 -4.12 -6.40
CA TYR A 58 5.47 -3.13 -7.45
C TYR A 58 5.15 -1.74 -6.91
N TRP A 59 4.25 -1.65 -5.93
CA TRP A 59 3.94 -0.37 -5.31
C TRP A 59 5.14 0.20 -4.57
N LEU A 60 5.86 -0.64 -3.83
CA LEU A 60 7.06 -0.18 -3.13
C LEU A 60 8.07 0.39 -4.12
N ASN A 61 8.30 -0.33 -5.22
CA ASN A 61 9.25 0.12 -6.22
C ASN A 61 8.79 1.42 -6.87
N ALA A 62 7.51 1.52 -7.18
CA ALA A 62 6.98 2.72 -7.83
C ALA A 62 7.12 3.95 -6.94
N LEU A 63 7.00 3.77 -5.64
CA LEU A 63 7.08 4.86 -4.68
C LEU A 63 8.49 5.00 -4.09
N ASN A 64 9.41 4.14 -4.51
CA ASN A 64 10.79 4.16 -4.03
C ASN A 64 10.85 4.00 -2.51
N LEU A 65 10.10 3.02 -2.02
CA LEU A 65 10.04 2.73 -0.58
C LEU A 65 10.69 1.39 -0.29
N THR A 66 11.23 1.26 0.91
CA THR A 66 11.62 -0.05 1.41
C THR A 66 10.45 -0.63 2.19
N ILE A 67 10.47 -1.95 2.36
CA ILE A 67 9.37 -2.60 3.06
C ILE A 67 9.29 -2.14 4.52
N ASP A 68 10.44 -1.85 5.12
CA ASP A 68 10.48 -1.40 6.53
C ASP A 68 9.71 -0.11 6.73
N GLU A 69 9.60 0.71 5.69
CA GLU A 69 8.95 2.01 5.82
C GLU A 69 7.45 1.91 5.95
N VAL A 70 6.88 0.76 5.57
CA VAL A 70 5.43 0.62 5.57
C VAL A 70 4.92 -0.47 6.51
N LEU A 71 5.79 -1.29 7.06
CA LEU A 71 5.35 -2.34 7.96
C LEU A 71 4.95 -1.77 9.33
N PRO A 72 3.93 -2.35 9.96
CA PRO A 72 3.57 -1.91 11.32
C PRO A 72 4.69 -2.18 12.31
N THR A 73 4.82 -1.31 13.27
CA THR A 73 5.90 -1.44 14.25
C THR A 73 5.70 -2.60 15.19
N ASN A 74 4.46 -3.08 15.32
CA ASN A 74 4.16 -4.19 16.24
C ASN A 74 4.00 -5.52 15.50
N LEU A 75 4.67 -5.64 14.36
CA LEU A 75 4.53 -6.83 13.55
C LEU A 75 5.23 -8.05 14.13
N GLU A 76 6.33 -7.80 14.82
CA GLU A 76 7.16 -8.89 15.20
C GLU A 76 6.44 -9.91 16.02
N ARG A 77 6.90 -10.90 16.00
CA ARG A 77 6.56 -11.85 16.65
C ARG A 77 5.56 -12.04 17.38
N GLY A 78 5.12 -12.00 17.45
CA GLY A 78 4.38 -12.16 17.97
C GLY A 78 3.70 -12.56 18.92
N GLU A 79 3.72 -12.49 19.24
CA GLU A 79 3.17 -12.68 19.85
C GLU A 79 2.18 -12.93 19.93
N LYS A 80 1.98 -13.31 19.88
CA LYS A 80 1.20 -13.62 19.87
C LYS A 80 0.92 -13.80 20.10
#